data_218d638c783207ff772ff7036c174383
#
_entry.id   218d638c783207ff772ff7036c174383
#
_cell.length_a   1.000
_cell.length_b   1.000
_cell.length_c   1.000
_cell.angle_alpha   90.00
_cell.angle_beta   90.00
_cell.angle_gamma   90.00
#
_symmetry.space_group_name_H-M   'P 1'
#
loop_
_entity.id
_entity.type
_entity.pdbx_description
1 polymer ?
#
loop_
_entity_poly.entity_id
_entity_poly.type
_entity_poly.pdbx_seq_one_letter_code
_entity_poly.pdbx_strand_id
1 'polypeptide(L)'
;MKFCYFVYREENVMVYTSQVLEYLKLLKEKSNVGEIGLVIFRHEKNMFKKKDVEARAIKYVDWVESFASMPVLSTIQLRLNAIRIQTFINSKYNKADKVAVICRGELATYIASVAFKDYPNVRILYDNRGLPVLESEMSYGDSLIYKINRNMKYWSLCYAKDNCDMYNFVTNTMHEFDINTYNYKSNLPYTIIPTLCKPLEIDLEHLNKLRLQENIKEDDFVISYVGGTQAWQSADELVKVIGLIGDIYPEAKFLLLTNGKLEKLSTLNENIRKRIIKKTVAHDEMPYYLAMTNIGIVLRDDNIVNRVAAPTKIAEYIMSGVSILYKGNIGIIDDLKRAYPNLHLINILTGKNWLNLIASAKNKKIDKSVLEYFDMSYRQNDTIRMIDKSMSQPIARGK
;
A
#
# COMPACT_ATOMS: atom_id res chain seq x y z
N MET A 1 -25.07 -3.81 -8.26
CA MET A 1 -24.36 -2.55 -8.61
C MET A 1 -23.14 -2.89 -9.46
N LYS A 2 -22.83 -2.09 -10.49
CA LYS A 2 -21.61 -2.24 -11.29
C LYS A 2 -20.44 -1.53 -10.60
N PHE A 3 -19.22 -2.03 -10.81
CA PHE A 3 -18.00 -1.43 -10.30
C PHE A 3 -17.03 -1.09 -11.43
N CYS A 4 -16.31 0.00 -11.30
CA CYS A 4 -15.23 0.37 -12.20
C CYS A 4 -14.01 0.81 -11.40
N TYR A 5 -12.88 0.16 -11.57
CA TYR A 5 -11.65 0.47 -10.86
C TYR A 5 -10.67 1.19 -11.78
N PHE A 6 -10.16 2.33 -11.32
CA PHE A 6 -9.22 3.16 -12.07
C PHE A 6 -7.84 3.14 -11.42
N VAL A 7 -6.82 2.82 -12.24
CA VAL A 7 -5.40 2.81 -11.81
C VAL A 7 -4.59 3.66 -12.78
N TYR A 8 -3.83 4.61 -12.24
CA TYR A 8 -2.97 5.47 -13.05
C TYR A 8 -1.50 5.22 -12.70
N ARG A 9 -0.75 4.61 -13.65
CA ARG A 9 0.69 4.36 -13.55
C ARG A 9 1.15 3.66 -12.26
N GLU A 10 0.45 2.61 -11.85
CA GLU A 10 1.00 1.72 -10.83
C GLU A 10 2.11 0.88 -11.46
N GLU A 11 3.35 1.31 -11.28
CA GLU A 11 4.52 0.73 -11.94
C GLU A 11 5.11 -0.44 -11.14
N ASN A 12 4.77 -0.53 -9.87
CA ASN A 12 5.22 -1.61 -9.01
C ASN A 12 4.33 -2.85 -9.19
N VAL A 13 4.87 -3.88 -9.85
CA VAL A 13 4.18 -5.16 -10.11
C VAL A 13 3.65 -5.79 -8.84
N MET A 14 4.40 -5.72 -7.74
CA MET A 14 3.99 -6.30 -6.45
C MET A 14 2.79 -5.56 -5.88
N VAL A 15 2.81 -4.23 -5.89
CA VAL A 15 1.70 -3.40 -5.43
C VAL A 15 0.47 -3.61 -6.32
N TYR A 16 0.65 -3.64 -7.65
CA TYR A 16 -0.44 -3.92 -8.57
C TYR A 16 -1.09 -5.29 -8.29
N THR A 17 -0.29 -6.33 -8.11
CA THR A 17 -0.80 -7.68 -7.82
C THR A 17 -1.48 -7.74 -6.46
N SER A 18 -0.81 -7.31 -5.39
CA SER A 18 -1.31 -7.45 -4.01
C SER A 18 -2.42 -6.47 -3.65
N GLN A 19 -2.42 -5.24 -4.19
CA GLN A 19 -3.35 -4.19 -3.78
C GLN A 19 -4.47 -3.93 -4.80
N VAL A 20 -4.30 -4.31 -6.06
CA VAL A 20 -5.31 -4.11 -7.10
C VAL A 20 -5.94 -5.43 -7.50
N LEU A 21 -5.15 -6.40 -7.99
CA LEU A 21 -5.71 -7.65 -8.50
C LEU A 21 -6.35 -8.51 -7.40
N GLU A 22 -5.71 -8.64 -6.24
CA GLU A 22 -6.32 -9.38 -5.11
C GLU A 22 -7.58 -8.67 -4.59
N TYR A 23 -7.59 -7.33 -4.56
CA TYR A 23 -8.79 -6.58 -4.20
C TYR A 23 -9.94 -6.85 -5.17
N LEU A 24 -9.68 -6.82 -6.49
CA LEU A 24 -10.70 -7.09 -7.52
C LEU A 24 -11.19 -8.54 -7.50
N LYS A 25 -10.29 -9.51 -7.22
CA LYS A 25 -10.64 -10.90 -7.02
C LYS A 25 -11.67 -11.08 -5.91
N LEU A 26 -11.36 -10.55 -4.72
CA LEU A 26 -12.25 -10.60 -3.57
C LEU A 26 -13.56 -9.84 -3.80
N LEU A 27 -13.52 -8.75 -4.56
CA LEU A 27 -14.72 -8.01 -4.94
C LEU A 27 -15.63 -8.85 -5.83
N LYS A 28 -15.07 -9.60 -6.77
CA LYS A 28 -15.83 -10.48 -7.68
C LYS A 28 -16.51 -11.65 -6.96
N GLU A 29 -15.96 -12.10 -5.85
CA GLU A 29 -16.53 -13.18 -5.04
C GLU A 29 -17.78 -12.75 -4.23
N LYS A 30 -18.11 -11.45 -4.18
CA LYS A 30 -19.25 -10.94 -3.41
C LYS A 30 -20.55 -10.99 -4.21
N SER A 31 -21.60 -11.56 -3.63
CA SER A 31 -22.89 -11.83 -4.30
C SER A 31 -23.66 -10.58 -4.73
N ASN A 32 -23.42 -9.42 -4.09
CA ASN A 32 -24.10 -8.16 -4.42
C ASN A 32 -23.33 -7.30 -5.45
N VAL A 33 -22.21 -7.80 -5.95
CA VAL A 33 -21.39 -7.16 -6.97
C VAL A 33 -21.80 -7.67 -8.35
N GLY A 34 -22.15 -6.74 -9.23
CA GLY A 34 -22.44 -7.04 -10.63
C GLY A 34 -21.17 -7.01 -11.49
N GLU A 35 -21.27 -6.35 -12.63
CA GLU A 35 -20.14 -6.18 -13.56
C GLU A 35 -18.99 -5.38 -12.93
N ILE A 36 -17.76 -5.85 -13.11
CA ILE A 36 -16.53 -5.19 -12.67
C ILE A 36 -15.69 -4.84 -13.89
N GLY A 37 -15.42 -3.55 -14.08
CA GLY A 37 -14.49 -3.03 -15.09
C GLY A 37 -13.19 -2.54 -14.48
N LEU A 38 -12.10 -2.64 -15.24
CA LEU A 38 -10.79 -2.13 -14.86
C LEU A 38 -10.22 -1.22 -15.96
N VAL A 39 -9.91 0.01 -15.59
CA VAL A 39 -9.23 0.99 -16.44
C VAL A 39 -7.82 1.21 -15.94
N ILE A 40 -6.83 0.96 -16.79
CA ILE A 40 -5.41 1.10 -16.44
C ILE A 40 -4.71 2.08 -17.37
N PHE A 41 -4.04 3.05 -16.78
CA PHE A 41 -3.07 3.89 -17.49
C PHE A 41 -1.66 3.37 -17.21
N ARG A 42 -0.98 2.87 -18.24
CA ARG A 42 0.38 2.33 -18.15
C ARG A 42 1.39 3.28 -18.77
N HIS A 43 2.62 3.26 -18.27
CA HIS A 43 3.74 3.95 -18.91
C HIS A 43 4.24 3.11 -20.10
N GLU A 44 4.51 3.75 -21.27
CA GLU A 44 4.96 3.02 -22.46
C GLU A 44 6.31 2.31 -22.31
N LYS A 45 7.18 2.83 -21.43
CA LYS A 45 8.55 2.33 -21.23
C LYS A 45 8.66 1.21 -20.21
N ASN A 46 7.57 0.85 -19.48
CA ASN A 46 7.66 -0.09 -18.38
C ASN A 46 7.30 -1.51 -18.76
N MET A 47 7.76 -2.46 -17.91
CA MET A 47 7.70 -3.91 -18.02
C MET A 47 6.31 -4.50 -18.30
N PHE A 48 5.25 -3.72 -18.16
CA PHE A 48 3.89 -4.14 -18.51
C PHE A 48 3.59 -3.87 -19.98
N LYS A 49 3.85 -4.85 -20.83
CA LYS A 49 3.20 -4.86 -22.14
C LYS A 49 1.68 -4.93 -21.94
N LYS A 50 0.92 -4.25 -22.82
CA LYS A 50 -0.56 -4.22 -22.76
C LYS A 50 -1.15 -5.61 -22.49
N LYS A 51 -0.68 -6.62 -23.23
CA LYS A 51 -1.13 -8.02 -23.11
C LYS A 51 -0.90 -8.63 -21.74
N ASP A 52 0.21 -8.32 -21.05
CA ASP A 52 0.53 -8.91 -19.76
C ASP A 52 -0.35 -8.33 -18.64
N VAL A 53 -0.63 -7.03 -18.69
CA VAL A 53 -1.53 -6.36 -17.75
C VAL A 53 -2.96 -6.89 -17.90
N GLU A 54 -3.46 -6.95 -19.13
CA GLU A 54 -4.80 -7.45 -19.43
C GLU A 54 -4.95 -8.93 -19.07
N ALA A 55 -3.96 -9.77 -19.44
CA ALA A 55 -3.98 -11.21 -19.14
C ALA A 55 -4.00 -11.52 -17.63
N ARG A 56 -3.34 -10.70 -16.82
CA ARG A 56 -3.37 -10.85 -15.35
C ARG A 56 -4.71 -10.44 -14.75
N ALA A 57 -5.33 -9.39 -15.27
CA ALA A 57 -6.53 -8.80 -14.72
C ALA A 57 -7.81 -9.50 -15.17
N ILE A 58 -7.88 -10.02 -16.42
CA ILE A 58 -9.10 -10.58 -17.02
C ILE A 58 -9.72 -11.74 -16.22
N LYS A 59 -8.93 -12.38 -15.36
CA LYS A 59 -9.42 -13.44 -14.46
C LYS A 59 -10.35 -12.91 -13.37
N TYR A 60 -10.22 -11.63 -13.01
CA TYR A 60 -10.82 -11.02 -11.82
C TYR A 60 -11.84 -9.93 -12.15
N VAL A 61 -12.00 -9.59 -13.43
CA VAL A 61 -12.90 -8.54 -13.88
C VAL A 61 -13.64 -8.99 -15.15
N ASP A 62 -14.74 -8.32 -15.47
CA ASP A 62 -15.53 -8.67 -16.64
C ASP A 62 -14.99 -8.02 -17.92
N TRP A 63 -14.27 -6.90 -17.76
CA TRP A 63 -13.52 -6.26 -18.84
C TRP A 63 -12.35 -5.45 -18.32
N VAL A 64 -11.32 -5.32 -19.15
CA VAL A 64 -10.13 -4.49 -18.90
C VAL A 64 -9.92 -3.57 -20.08
N GLU A 65 -9.64 -2.31 -19.81
CA GLU A 65 -9.16 -1.38 -20.84
C GLU A 65 -7.84 -0.74 -20.39
N SER A 66 -6.83 -0.86 -21.22
CA SER A 66 -5.48 -0.42 -20.92
C SER A 66 -5.03 0.65 -21.91
N PHE A 67 -4.82 1.85 -21.39
CA PHE A 67 -4.36 3.01 -22.15
C PHE A 67 -2.87 3.26 -21.93
N ALA A 68 -2.14 3.55 -23.02
CA ALA A 68 -0.84 4.16 -22.87
C ALA A 68 -1.03 5.58 -22.32
N SER A 69 -0.43 5.86 -21.16
CA SER A 69 -0.43 7.22 -20.64
C SER A 69 0.59 8.03 -21.42
N MET A 70 0.16 9.12 -22.03
CA MET A 70 1.12 10.12 -22.51
C MET A 70 1.97 10.62 -21.32
N PRO A 71 3.25 10.98 -21.55
CA PRO A 71 4.05 11.64 -20.51
C PRO A 71 3.24 12.85 -20.00
N VAL A 72 2.81 12.82 -18.75
CA VAL A 72 1.95 13.90 -18.24
C VAL A 72 2.87 15.04 -17.84
N LEU A 73 3.15 15.90 -18.79
CA LEU A 73 3.89 17.16 -18.61
C LEU A 73 2.94 18.37 -18.54
N SER A 74 1.64 18.18 -18.78
CA SER A 74 0.68 19.28 -18.73
C SER A 74 -0.74 18.81 -18.40
N THR A 75 -1.54 19.73 -17.85
CA THR A 75 -2.97 19.52 -17.61
C THR A 75 -3.75 19.25 -18.91
N ILE A 76 -3.25 19.72 -20.07
CA ILE A 76 -3.85 19.47 -21.38
C ILE A 76 -3.81 17.97 -21.71
N GLN A 77 -2.66 17.32 -21.52
CA GLN A 77 -2.50 15.89 -21.77
C GLN A 77 -3.39 15.05 -20.85
N LEU A 78 -3.53 15.48 -19.59
CA LEU A 78 -4.42 14.82 -18.66
C LEU A 78 -5.89 14.95 -19.09
N ARG A 79 -6.30 16.11 -19.59
CA ARG A 79 -7.64 16.35 -20.18
C ARG A 79 -7.86 15.47 -21.42
N LEU A 80 -6.89 15.35 -22.32
CA LEU A 80 -7.00 14.47 -23.48
C LEU A 80 -7.16 13.00 -23.10
N ASN A 81 -6.45 12.53 -22.08
CA ASN A 81 -6.65 11.21 -21.53
C ASN A 81 -8.08 11.04 -20.98
N ALA A 82 -8.59 12.03 -20.28
CA ALA A 82 -9.95 11.98 -19.73
C ALA A 82 -11.03 11.95 -20.83
N ILE A 83 -10.86 12.71 -21.92
CA ILE A 83 -11.78 12.70 -23.07
C ILE A 83 -11.78 11.32 -23.77
N ARG A 84 -10.60 10.73 -23.97
CA ARG A 84 -10.50 9.36 -24.55
C ARG A 84 -11.25 8.34 -23.71
N ILE A 85 -11.10 8.42 -22.38
CA ILE A 85 -11.82 7.57 -21.45
C ILE A 85 -13.31 7.85 -21.49
N GLN A 86 -13.76 9.09 -21.55
CA GLN A 86 -15.18 9.43 -21.63
C GLN A 86 -15.85 8.76 -22.84
N THR A 87 -15.21 8.78 -24.00
CA THR A 87 -15.72 8.08 -25.19
C THR A 87 -15.85 6.58 -24.96
N PHE A 88 -14.85 5.96 -24.31
CA PHE A 88 -14.89 4.54 -23.97
C PHE A 88 -15.99 4.24 -22.94
N ILE A 89 -16.08 5.03 -21.86
CA ILE A 89 -17.11 4.87 -20.80
C ILE A 89 -18.52 4.97 -21.39
N ASN A 90 -18.76 5.91 -22.30
CA ASN A 90 -20.03 6.07 -23.01
C ASN A 90 -20.43 4.83 -23.84
N SER A 91 -19.47 4.01 -24.26
CA SER A 91 -19.71 2.73 -24.94
C SER A 91 -19.99 1.56 -23.99
N LYS A 92 -19.58 1.68 -22.71
CA LYS A 92 -19.67 0.61 -21.71
C LYS A 92 -20.86 0.78 -20.75
N TYR A 93 -21.22 2.01 -20.43
CA TYR A 93 -22.25 2.31 -19.43
C TYR A 93 -23.36 3.20 -19.99
N ASN A 94 -24.58 2.95 -19.56
CA ASN A 94 -25.72 3.81 -19.77
C ASN A 94 -25.85 4.83 -18.62
N LYS A 95 -26.44 5.99 -18.90
CA LYS A 95 -26.64 7.03 -17.87
C LYS A 95 -27.53 6.57 -16.69
N ALA A 96 -28.35 5.56 -16.90
CA ALA A 96 -29.20 4.96 -15.87
C ALA A 96 -28.44 3.95 -14.98
N ASP A 97 -27.27 3.48 -15.40
CA ASP A 97 -26.51 2.50 -14.63
C ASP A 97 -26.04 3.06 -13.27
N LYS A 98 -26.20 2.25 -12.23
CA LYS A 98 -25.60 2.51 -10.91
C LYS A 98 -24.18 1.97 -10.90
N VAL A 99 -23.20 2.86 -10.90
CA VAL A 99 -21.78 2.49 -10.96
C VAL A 99 -21.00 3.08 -9.79
N ALA A 100 -20.28 2.23 -9.06
CA ALA A 100 -19.28 2.65 -8.09
C ALA A 100 -17.92 2.70 -8.77
N VAL A 101 -17.28 3.87 -8.76
CA VAL A 101 -15.97 4.08 -9.36
C VAL A 101 -14.93 4.24 -8.26
N ILE A 102 -14.01 3.31 -8.15
CA ILE A 102 -12.91 3.34 -7.18
C ILE A 102 -11.66 3.81 -7.89
N CYS A 103 -11.10 4.93 -7.46
CA CYS A 103 -9.98 5.59 -8.12
C CYS A 103 -8.74 5.61 -7.23
N ARG A 104 -7.70 4.87 -7.64
CA ARG A 104 -6.45 4.83 -6.90
C ARG A 104 -5.58 6.05 -7.24
N GLY A 105 -5.57 7.01 -6.32
CA GLY A 105 -4.82 8.26 -6.42
C GLY A 105 -5.54 9.39 -7.17
N GLU A 106 -4.94 10.58 -7.11
CA GLU A 106 -5.50 11.84 -7.59
C GLU A 106 -5.69 11.89 -9.11
N LEU A 107 -4.74 11.33 -9.87
CA LEU A 107 -4.80 11.32 -11.33
C LEU A 107 -5.90 10.41 -11.86
N ALA A 108 -6.06 9.24 -11.25
CA ALA A 108 -7.16 8.33 -11.56
C ALA A 108 -8.51 8.96 -11.24
N THR A 109 -8.63 9.64 -10.09
CA THR A 109 -9.83 10.33 -9.65
C THR A 109 -10.18 11.48 -10.58
N TYR A 110 -9.19 12.29 -11.00
CA TYR A 110 -9.40 13.35 -11.98
C TYR A 110 -10.01 12.82 -13.28
N ILE A 111 -9.39 11.79 -13.86
CA ILE A 111 -9.83 11.21 -15.13
C ILE A 111 -11.24 10.63 -15.01
N ALA A 112 -11.49 9.87 -13.93
CA ALA A 112 -12.81 9.30 -13.70
C ALA A 112 -13.88 10.38 -13.49
N SER A 113 -13.60 11.45 -12.75
CA SER A 113 -14.53 12.56 -12.52
C SER A 113 -14.92 13.27 -13.83
N VAL A 114 -13.98 13.44 -14.75
CA VAL A 114 -14.28 14.00 -16.08
C VAL A 114 -15.07 13.00 -16.93
N ALA A 115 -14.66 11.73 -16.93
CA ALA A 115 -15.31 10.70 -17.75
C ALA A 115 -16.77 10.45 -17.35
N PHE A 116 -17.07 10.49 -16.07
CA PHE A 116 -18.41 10.25 -15.50
C PHE A 116 -19.17 11.52 -15.12
N LYS A 117 -18.78 12.71 -15.62
CA LYS A 117 -19.42 13.99 -15.24
C LYS A 117 -20.93 14.04 -15.52
N ASP A 118 -21.36 13.38 -16.60
CA ASP A 118 -22.76 13.39 -17.07
C ASP A 118 -23.57 12.15 -16.61
N TYR A 119 -23.06 11.40 -15.60
CA TYR A 119 -23.69 10.19 -15.08
C TYR A 119 -24.27 10.42 -13.68
N PRO A 120 -25.60 10.59 -13.53
CA PRO A 120 -26.22 10.96 -12.26
C PRO A 120 -26.20 9.85 -11.21
N ASN A 121 -26.10 8.60 -11.62
CA ASN A 121 -26.14 7.44 -10.73
C ASN A 121 -24.75 6.84 -10.45
N VAL A 122 -23.68 7.61 -10.72
CA VAL A 122 -22.30 7.20 -10.46
C VAL A 122 -21.80 7.83 -9.16
N ARG A 123 -21.07 7.06 -8.36
CA ARG A 123 -20.33 7.53 -7.18
C ARG A 123 -18.86 7.27 -7.34
N ILE A 124 -18.05 8.29 -7.08
CA ILE A 124 -16.60 8.25 -7.21
C ILE A 124 -15.96 8.26 -5.84
N LEU A 125 -15.23 7.18 -5.53
CA LEU A 125 -14.38 7.06 -4.36
C LEU A 125 -12.95 7.47 -4.73
N TYR A 126 -12.43 8.51 -4.11
CA TYR A 126 -11.03 8.86 -4.15
C TYR A 126 -10.25 8.04 -3.11
N ASP A 127 -9.57 7.00 -3.56
CA ASP A 127 -8.70 6.15 -2.74
C ASP A 127 -7.32 6.79 -2.61
N ASN A 128 -7.14 7.62 -1.59
CA ASN A 128 -5.91 8.37 -1.35
C ASN A 128 -4.88 7.50 -0.60
N ARG A 129 -3.76 7.20 -1.24
CA ARG A 129 -2.75 6.24 -0.76
C ARG A 129 -1.43 6.87 -0.34
N GLY A 130 -1.25 8.18 -0.50
CA GLY A 130 -0.02 8.89 -0.19
C GLY A 130 -0.14 10.39 -0.36
N LEU A 131 0.98 11.09 -0.28
CA LEU A 131 1.09 12.53 -0.50
C LEU A 131 1.84 12.80 -1.81
N PRO A 132 1.22 12.63 -2.99
CA PRO A 132 1.91 12.58 -4.29
C PRO A 132 2.70 13.85 -4.61
N VAL A 133 2.26 15.01 -4.10
CA VAL A 133 2.96 16.30 -4.26
C VAL A 133 4.28 16.27 -3.49
N LEU A 134 4.26 15.88 -2.21
CA LEU A 134 5.44 15.85 -1.33
C LEU A 134 6.38 14.68 -1.64
N GLU A 135 5.82 13.52 -2.02
CA GLU A 135 6.61 12.37 -2.48
C GLU A 135 7.42 12.70 -3.73
N SER A 136 6.85 13.52 -4.64
CA SER A 136 7.58 14.01 -5.81
C SER A 136 8.72 14.94 -5.44
N GLU A 137 8.53 15.77 -4.42
CA GLU A 137 9.56 16.66 -3.88
C GLU A 137 10.76 15.88 -3.34
N MET A 138 10.49 14.81 -2.60
CA MET A 138 11.55 13.95 -2.07
C MET A 138 12.31 13.16 -3.17
N SER A 139 11.66 12.87 -4.29
CA SER A 139 12.22 11.97 -5.32
C SER A 139 13.03 12.67 -6.40
N TYR A 140 12.69 13.90 -6.77
CA TYR A 140 13.23 14.55 -7.99
C TYR A 140 14.02 15.84 -7.75
N GLY A 141 14.13 16.32 -6.50
CA GLY A 141 14.85 17.55 -6.17
C GLY A 141 14.30 18.81 -6.89
N ASP A 142 15.14 19.81 -7.14
CA ASP A 142 14.74 21.13 -7.69
C ASP A 142 14.74 21.25 -9.22
N SER A 143 14.69 20.14 -9.96
CA SER A 143 14.70 20.19 -11.43
C SER A 143 13.43 20.85 -12.02
N LEU A 144 13.53 21.43 -13.21
CA LEU A 144 12.38 22.04 -13.90
C LEU A 144 11.27 21.01 -14.16
N ILE A 145 11.64 19.78 -14.51
CA ILE A 145 10.70 18.65 -14.71
C ILE A 145 9.95 18.35 -13.43
N TYR A 146 10.63 18.43 -12.28
CA TYR A 146 10.01 18.26 -10.97
C TYR A 146 8.94 19.33 -10.70
N LYS A 147 9.25 20.63 -10.95
CA LYS A 147 8.29 21.73 -10.73
C LYS A 147 7.03 21.56 -11.56
N ILE A 148 7.18 21.16 -12.83
CA ILE A 148 6.05 20.88 -13.73
C ILE A 148 5.21 19.71 -13.21
N ASN A 149 5.84 18.60 -12.81
CA ASN A 149 5.16 17.40 -12.30
C ASN A 149 4.43 17.68 -10.98
N ARG A 150 5.08 18.40 -10.04
CA ARG A 150 4.50 18.84 -8.78
C ARG A 150 3.23 19.69 -9.00
N ASN A 151 3.31 20.71 -9.86
CA ASN A 151 2.18 21.58 -10.13
C ASN A 151 1.00 20.80 -10.74
N MET A 152 1.29 19.87 -11.63
CA MET A 152 0.27 19.03 -12.22
C MET A 152 -0.38 18.10 -11.18
N LYS A 153 0.40 17.46 -10.31
CA LYS A 153 -0.12 16.63 -9.22
C LYS A 153 -0.94 17.45 -8.25
N TYR A 154 -0.48 18.63 -7.86
CA TYR A 154 -1.23 19.53 -7.00
C TYR A 154 -2.56 19.96 -7.63
N TRP A 155 -2.54 20.37 -8.90
CA TRP A 155 -3.77 20.71 -9.62
C TRP A 155 -4.74 19.53 -9.70
N SER A 156 -4.23 18.32 -10.01
CA SER A 156 -5.05 17.11 -10.09
C SER A 156 -5.65 16.72 -8.74
N LEU A 157 -4.88 16.88 -7.65
CA LEU A 157 -5.34 16.66 -6.29
C LEU A 157 -6.46 17.63 -5.92
N CYS A 158 -6.29 18.94 -6.21
CA CYS A 158 -7.32 19.94 -5.95
C CYS A 158 -8.60 19.63 -6.72
N TYR A 159 -8.50 19.24 -7.98
CA TYR A 159 -9.67 18.85 -8.76
C TYR A 159 -10.33 17.57 -8.23
N ALA A 160 -9.53 16.53 -7.94
CA ALA A 160 -10.00 15.24 -7.47
C ALA A 160 -10.79 15.35 -6.15
N LYS A 161 -10.23 16.07 -5.16
CA LYS A 161 -10.90 16.27 -3.86
C LYS A 161 -12.24 17.01 -3.96
N ASP A 162 -12.39 17.89 -4.95
CA ASP A 162 -13.61 18.66 -5.14
C ASP A 162 -14.68 17.94 -5.98
N ASN A 163 -14.26 16.93 -6.77
CA ASN A 163 -15.11 16.23 -7.74
C ASN A 163 -15.27 14.72 -7.47
N CYS A 164 -14.95 14.24 -6.28
CA CYS A 164 -15.35 12.91 -5.79
C CYS A 164 -16.57 12.98 -4.87
N ASP A 165 -17.15 11.83 -4.55
CA ASP A 165 -18.32 11.71 -3.66
C ASP A 165 -17.94 11.17 -2.28
N MET A 166 -16.78 10.55 -2.13
CA MET A 166 -16.27 9.98 -0.89
C MET A 166 -14.76 9.78 -0.93
N TYR A 167 -14.16 9.62 0.25
CA TYR A 167 -12.72 9.43 0.40
C TYR A 167 -12.40 8.09 1.08
N ASN A 168 -11.24 7.54 0.75
CA ASN A 168 -10.52 6.60 1.59
C ASN A 168 -9.14 7.16 1.90
N PHE A 169 -8.73 7.12 3.17
CA PHE A 169 -7.39 7.46 3.64
C PHE A 169 -6.72 6.24 4.25
N VAL A 170 -5.40 6.18 4.20
CA VAL A 170 -4.68 5.02 4.74
C VAL A 170 -4.42 5.10 6.24
N THR A 171 -4.51 6.31 6.83
CA THR A 171 -4.35 6.55 8.28
C THR A 171 -5.19 7.74 8.74
N ASN A 172 -5.49 7.82 10.04
CA ASN A 172 -6.13 8.99 10.63
C ASN A 172 -5.24 10.23 10.49
N THR A 173 -3.94 10.10 10.64
CA THR A 173 -2.98 11.20 10.46
C THR A 173 -3.02 11.75 9.03
N MET A 174 -3.21 10.89 8.01
CA MET A 174 -3.39 11.34 6.63
C MET A 174 -4.68 12.13 6.44
N HIS A 175 -5.78 11.62 6.98
CA HIS A 175 -7.07 12.32 6.95
C HIS A 175 -6.97 13.71 7.57
N GLU A 176 -6.41 13.82 8.78
CA GLU A 176 -6.21 15.10 9.48
C GLU A 176 -5.33 16.06 8.68
N PHE A 177 -4.22 15.54 8.11
CA PHE A 177 -3.31 16.34 7.29
C PHE A 177 -3.99 16.87 6.03
N ASP A 178 -4.73 16.04 5.30
CA ASP A 178 -5.38 16.43 4.05
C ASP A 178 -6.52 17.44 4.27
N ILE A 179 -7.30 17.27 5.35
CA ILE A 179 -8.32 18.25 5.74
C ILE A 179 -7.68 19.62 6.03
N ASN A 180 -6.62 19.64 6.85
CA ASN A 180 -6.03 20.88 7.33
C ASN A 180 -5.12 21.57 6.29
N THR A 181 -4.44 20.80 5.43
CA THR A 181 -3.43 21.33 4.49
C THR A 181 -4.02 21.58 3.10
N TYR A 182 -4.85 20.65 2.61
CA TYR A 182 -5.41 20.71 1.26
C TYR A 182 -6.89 21.06 1.24
N ASN A 183 -7.52 21.34 2.40
CA ASN A 183 -8.93 21.69 2.52
C ASN A 183 -9.85 20.66 1.86
N TYR A 184 -9.66 19.37 2.17
CA TYR A 184 -10.61 18.33 1.76
C TYR A 184 -12.00 18.60 2.38
N LYS A 185 -13.06 18.23 1.70
CA LYS A 185 -14.42 18.42 2.17
C LYS A 185 -14.70 17.54 3.39
N SER A 186 -14.76 18.12 4.57
CA SER A 186 -14.98 17.38 5.84
C SER A 186 -16.37 16.76 5.97
N ASN A 187 -17.32 17.18 5.14
CA ASN A 187 -18.70 16.66 5.12
C ASN A 187 -18.92 15.48 4.18
N LEU A 188 -17.92 15.08 3.37
CA LEU A 188 -18.04 13.89 2.55
C LEU A 188 -17.82 12.62 3.39
N PRO A 189 -18.52 11.53 3.05
CA PRO A 189 -18.25 10.22 3.66
C PRO A 189 -16.81 9.80 3.44
N TYR A 190 -16.20 9.21 4.46
CA TYR A 190 -14.85 8.67 4.35
C TYR A 190 -14.67 7.37 5.14
N THR A 191 -13.62 6.64 4.78
CA THR A 191 -13.10 5.47 5.53
C THR A 191 -11.61 5.63 5.78
N ILE A 192 -11.13 5.01 6.87
CA ILE A 192 -9.70 4.81 7.10
C ILE A 192 -9.40 3.34 6.83
N ILE A 193 -8.78 3.07 5.67
CA ILE A 193 -8.44 1.72 5.25
C ILE A 193 -6.96 1.69 4.90
N PRO A 194 -6.12 1.08 5.75
CA PRO A 194 -4.68 1.02 5.52
C PRO A 194 -4.35 0.17 4.30
N THR A 195 -3.08 -0.04 4.05
CA THR A 195 -2.63 -1.06 3.10
C THR A 195 -3.06 -2.42 3.63
N LEU A 196 -3.83 -3.16 2.84
CA LEU A 196 -4.43 -4.42 3.24
C LEU A 196 -3.62 -5.61 2.74
N CYS A 197 -3.75 -6.74 3.43
CA CYS A 197 -3.21 -8.01 3.00
C CYS A 197 -4.32 -9.04 2.89
N LYS A 198 -4.10 -10.06 2.04
CA LYS A 198 -4.93 -11.24 2.03
C LYS A 198 -4.54 -12.12 3.22
N PRO A 199 -5.50 -12.77 3.91
CA PRO A 199 -5.18 -13.82 4.88
C PRO A 199 -4.31 -14.89 4.25
N LEU A 200 -3.29 -15.33 4.98
CA LEU A 200 -2.31 -16.28 4.50
C LEU A 200 -2.66 -17.69 4.94
N GLU A 201 -2.80 -18.58 3.99
CA GLU A 201 -2.81 -20.02 4.24
C GLU A 201 -1.37 -20.53 4.07
N ILE A 202 -0.78 -21.01 5.16
CA ILE A 202 0.59 -21.52 5.16
C ILE A 202 0.56 -23.05 5.01
N ASP A 203 1.11 -23.54 3.93
CA ASP A 203 1.42 -24.95 3.77
C ASP A 203 2.61 -25.31 4.68
N LEU A 204 2.36 -26.10 5.71
CA LEU A 204 3.37 -26.48 6.71
C LEU A 204 4.49 -27.37 6.12
N GLU A 205 4.19 -28.19 5.12
CA GLU A 205 5.20 -29.03 4.46
C GLU A 205 6.19 -28.14 3.70
N HIS A 206 5.68 -27.20 2.92
CA HIS A 206 6.49 -26.23 2.20
C HIS A 206 7.30 -25.34 3.16
N LEU A 207 6.69 -24.87 4.24
CA LEU A 207 7.37 -24.08 5.28
C LEU A 207 8.55 -24.86 5.89
N ASN A 208 8.32 -26.14 6.27
CA ASN A 208 9.37 -26.99 6.86
C ASN A 208 10.53 -27.24 5.87
N LYS A 209 10.21 -27.42 4.59
CA LYS A 209 11.24 -27.55 3.54
C LYS A 209 12.08 -26.28 3.43
N LEU A 210 11.46 -25.09 3.42
CA LEU A 210 12.17 -23.81 3.41
C LEU A 210 13.02 -23.61 4.66
N ARG A 211 12.52 -23.96 5.85
CA ARG A 211 13.31 -23.92 7.10
C ARG A 211 14.58 -24.73 6.99
N LEU A 212 14.51 -25.94 6.45
CA LEU A 212 15.68 -26.78 6.22
C LEU A 212 16.65 -26.15 5.23
N GLN A 213 16.15 -25.62 4.11
CA GLN A 213 16.97 -24.97 3.08
C GLN A 213 17.72 -23.73 3.63
N GLU A 214 17.08 -22.94 4.46
CA GLU A 214 17.65 -21.73 5.06
C GLU A 214 18.38 -22.00 6.38
N ASN A 215 18.45 -23.26 6.82
CA ASN A 215 19.01 -23.63 8.11
C ASN A 215 18.39 -22.82 9.28
N ILE A 216 17.06 -22.66 9.27
CA ILE A 216 16.28 -21.98 10.30
C ILE A 216 15.41 -23.02 11.02
N LYS A 217 15.71 -23.28 12.28
CA LYS A 217 14.92 -24.17 13.15
C LYS A 217 13.63 -23.48 13.61
N GLU A 218 12.68 -24.26 14.10
CA GLU A 218 11.41 -23.73 14.60
C GLU A 218 11.58 -22.86 15.86
N ASP A 219 12.56 -23.18 16.70
CA ASP A 219 12.89 -22.47 17.93
C ASP A 219 13.92 -21.35 17.75
N ASP A 220 14.45 -21.15 16.54
CA ASP A 220 15.38 -20.07 16.25
C ASP A 220 14.75 -18.70 16.46
N PHE A 221 15.54 -17.76 16.95
CA PHE A 221 15.15 -16.39 17.09
C PHE A 221 15.49 -15.62 15.79
N VAL A 222 14.47 -15.35 14.97
CA VAL A 222 14.63 -14.76 13.65
C VAL A 222 14.14 -13.34 13.60
N ILE A 223 14.99 -12.44 13.14
CA ILE A 223 14.70 -11.02 12.96
C ILE A 223 14.80 -10.69 11.47
N SER A 224 13.74 -10.15 10.89
CA SER A 224 13.70 -9.91 9.45
C SER A 224 13.62 -8.43 9.09
N TYR A 225 14.12 -8.14 7.89
CA TYR A 225 13.87 -6.90 7.17
C TYR A 225 13.34 -7.23 5.77
N VAL A 226 12.20 -6.63 5.40
CA VAL A 226 11.60 -6.77 4.08
C VAL A 226 11.58 -5.42 3.37
N GLY A 227 11.99 -5.37 2.11
CA GLY A 227 11.84 -4.21 1.25
C GLY A 227 13.10 -3.73 0.57
N GLY A 228 13.00 -2.59 -0.12
CA GLY A 228 14.12 -1.96 -0.81
C GLY A 228 15.10 -1.27 0.13
N THR A 229 16.10 -0.62 -0.47
CA THR A 229 17.12 0.18 0.23
C THR A 229 17.14 1.63 -0.29
N GLN A 230 15.97 2.16 -0.67
CA GLN A 230 15.84 3.56 -1.06
C GLN A 230 16.23 4.49 0.10
N ALA A 231 16.60 5.73 -0.22
CA ALA A 231 17.10 6.71 0.75
C ALA A 231 16.24 6.84 2.02
N TRP A 232 14.91 6.82 1.87
CA TRP A 232 13.97 6.92 3.00
C TRP A 232 13.82 5.63 3.84
N GLN A 233 14.50 4.54 3.47
CA GLN A 233 14.47 3.26 4.19
C GLN A 233 15.67 3.03 5.10
N SER A 234 16.54 4.03 5.25
CA SER A 234 17.64 4.07 6.23
C SER A 234 18.49 2.78 6.26
N ALA A 235 19.04 2.37 5.10
CA ALA A 235 19.83 1.12 4.97
C ALA A 235 21.03 1.06 5.95
N ASP A 236 21.70 2.19 6.18
CA ASP A 236 22.81 2.29 7.12
C ASP A 236 22.37 2.08 8.57
N GLU A 237 21.22 2.59 8.92
CA GLU A 237 20.62 2.40 10.23
C GLU A 237 20.24 0.93 10.46
N LEU A 238 19.74 0.26 9.43
CA LEU A 238 19.45 -1.16 9.50
C LEU A 238 20.68 -1.97 9.90
N VAL A 239 21.85 -1.69 9.31
CA VAL A 239 23.09 -2.39 9.65
C VAL A 239 23.52 -2.11 11.10
N LYS A 240 23.35 -0.87 11.59
CA LYS A 240 23.64 -0.54 13.00
C LYS A 240 22.72 -1.30 13.95
N VAL A 241 21.41 -1.34 13.65
CA VAL A 241 20.42 -2.07 14.47
C VAL A 241 20.73 -3.57 14.50
N ILE A 242 21.10 -4.17 13.37
CA ILE A 242 21.52 -5.56 13.28
C ILE A 242 22.77 -5.80 14.16
N GLY A 243 23.76 -4.91 14.11
CA GLY A 243 24.95 -4.98 14.93
C GLY A 243 24.64 -5.00 16.42
N LEU A 244 23.85 -4.00 16.88
CA LEU A 244 23.44 -3.90 18.30
C LEU A 244 22.67 -5.13 18.80
N ILE A 245 21.75 -5.65 18.00
CA ILE A 245 21.00 -6.86 18.35
C ILE A 245 21.92 -8.07 18.35
N GLY A 246 22.76 -8.20 17.34
CA GLY A 246 23.66 -9.34 17.18
C GLY A 246 24.72 -9.48 18.26
N ASP A 247 25.14 -8.36 18.86
CA ASP A 247 26.05 -8.34 20.00
C ASP A 247 25.38 -8.79 21.31
N ILE A 248 24.07 -8.49 21.48
CA ILE A 248 23.33 -8.83 22.71
C ILE A 248 22.69 -10.21 22.64
N TYR A 249 22.24 -10.61 21.45
CA TYR A 249 21.56 -11.87 21.20
C TYR A 249 22.39 -12.74 20.24
N PRO A 250 23.39 -13.47 20.74
CA PRO A 250 24.27 -14.30 19.92
C PRO A 250 23.57 -15.44 19.17
N GLU A 251 22.35 -15.82 19.60
CA GLU A 251 21.51 -16.81 18.94
C GLU A 251 20.65 -16.21 17.81
N ALA A 252 20.50 -14.88 17.72
CA ALA A 252 19.61 -14.26 16.75
C ALA A 252 20.09 -14.48 15.31
N LYS A 253 19.22 -14.92 14.42
CA LYS A 253 19.41 -14.99 12.96
C LYS A 253 18.77 -13.78 12.30
N PHE A 254 19.39 -13.28 11.23
CA PHE A 254 18.89 -12.11 10.51
C PHE A 254 18.51 -12.50 9.08
N LEU A 255 17.25 -12.28 8.74
CA LEU A 255 16.68 -12.59 7.43
C LEU A 255 16.42 -11.30 6.65
N LEU A 256 17.29 -10.97 5.69
CA LEU A 256 17.23 -9.73 4.91
C LEU A 256 16.65 -10.00 3.53
N LEU A 257 15.33 -9.82 3.41
CA LEU A 257 14.57 -10.05 2.18
C LEU A 257 14.57 -8.77 1.33
N THR A 258 15.67 -8.57 0.61
CA THR A 258 15.93 -7.36 -0.17
C THR A 258 16.83 -7.63 -1.38
N ASN A 259 16.54 -6.96 -2.49
CA ASN A 259 17.40 -6.88 -3.66
C ASN A 259 18.41 -5.70 -3.57
N GLY A 260 18.27 -4.85 -2.53
CA GLY A 260 19.09 -3.67 -2.36
C GLY A 260 20.52 -4.01 -1.90
N LYS A 261 21.44 -3.11 -2.19
CA LYS A 261 22.82 -3.20 -1.67
C LYS A 261 22.84 -2.72 -0.22
N LEU A 262 23.50 -3.47 0.63
CA LEU A 262 23.76 -3.16 2.03
C LEU A 262 25.29 -3.18 2.24
N GLU A 263 25.97 -2.15 1.75
CA GLU A 263 27.44 -2.11 1.68
C GLU A 263 28.10 -2.21 3.06
N LYS A 264 27.49 -1.59 4.07
CA LYS A 264 27.99 -1.60 5.44
C LYS A 264 27.83 -2.94 6.19
N LEU A 265 27.22 -3.97 5.59
CA LEU A 265 27.21 -5.31 6.20
C LEU A 265 28.62 -5.85 6.43
N SER A 266 29.60 -5.47 5.60
CA SER A 266 31.00 -5.84 5.75
C SER A 266 31.66 -5.29 7.02
N THR A 267 31.10 -4.22 7.62
CA THR A 267 31.62 -3.62 8.87
C THR A 267 31.18 -4.35 10.12
N LEU A 268 30.20 -5.24 10.02
CA LEU A 268 29.75 -6.06 11.13
C LEU A 268 30.81 -7.13 11.47
N ASN A 269 30.84 -7.49 12.75
CA ASN A 269 31.67 -8.58 13.22
C ASN A 269 31.33 -9.91 12.50
N GLU A 270 32.32 -10.77 12.30
CA GLU A 270 32.20 -12.00 11.51
C GLU A 270 31.13 -12.95 12.06
N ASN A 271 31.01 -13.05 13.40
CA ASN A 271 30.01 -13.90 14.04
C ASN A 271 28.58 -13.44 13.74
N ILE A 272 28.34 -12.13 13.62
CA ILE A 272 27.05 -11.57 13.22
C ILE A 272 26.83 -11.88 11.72
N ARG A 273 27.83 -11.62 10.87
CA ARG A 273 27.72 -11.84 9.42
C ARG A 273 27.37 -13.30 9.07
N LYS A 274 27.90 -14.27 9.78
CA LYS A 274 27.59 -15.71 9.60
C LYS A 274 26.12 -16.06 9.89
N ARG A 275 25.40 -15.21 10.62
CA ARG A 275 23.99 -15.38 10.97
C ARG A 275 23.02 -14.57 10.08
N ILE A 276 23.56 -13.88 9.07
CA ILE A 276 22.76 -13.10 8.13
C ILE A 276 22.47 -13.94 6.88
N ILE A 277 21.18 -14.12 6.59
CA ILE A 277 20.65 -14.69 5.37
C ILE A 277 20.10 -13.54 4.54
N LYS A 278 20.75 -13.21 3.42
CA LYS A 278 20.29 -12.15 2.50
C LYS A 278 19.86 -12.77 1.19
N LYS A 279 18.60 -12.51 0.78
CA LYS A 279 18.09 -12.99 -0.50
C LYS A 279 16.96 -12.12 -1.05
N THR A 280 16.70 -12.30 -2.33
CA THR A 280 15.50 -11.80 -3.00
C THR A 280 14.51 -12.93 -3.09
N VAL A 281 13.28 -12.70 -2.65
CA VAL A 281 12.22 -13.70 -2.56
C VAL A 281 11.06 -13.30 -3.47
N ALA A 282 10.45 -14.25 -4.15
CA ALA A 282 9.24 -14.04 -4.91
C ALA A 282 8.06 -13.68 -3.99
N HIS A 283 7.07 -12.96 -4.51
CA HIS A 283 5.97 -12.45 -3.69
C HIS A 283 5.13 -13.57 -3.05
N ASP A 284 4.92 -14.66 -3.76
CA ASP A 284 4.19 -15.85 -3.30
C ASP A 284 4.94 -16.65 -2.23
N GLU A 285 6.26 -16.55 -2.19
CA GLU A 285 7.11 -17.15 -1.15
C GLU A 285 7.25 -16.28 0.10
N MET A 286 7.03 -14.97 -0.01
CA MET A 286 7.21 -14.02 1.10
C MET A 286 6.47 -14.44 2.38
N PRO A 287 5.22 -14.92 2.34
CA PRO A 287 4.50 -15.36 3.54
C PRO A 287 5.22 -16.45 4.35
N TYR A 288 5.85 -17.39 3.67
CA TYR A 288 6.59 -18.48 4.33
C TYR A 288 7.84 -17.97 5.05
N TYR A 289 8.56 -17.00 4.43
CA TYR A 289 9.70 -16.37 5.09
C TYR A 289 9.27 -15.53 6.30
N LEU A 290 8.12 -14.86 6.23
CA LEU A 290 7.56 -14.13 7.36
C LEU A 290 7.07 -15.07 8.46
N ALA A 291 6.52 -16.23 8.12
CA ALA A 291 6.13 -17.26 9.10
C ALA A 291 7.32 -17.84 9.90
N MET A 292 8.56 -17.66 9.40
CA MET A 292 9.78 -18.01 10.14
C MET A 292 10.30 -16.88 11.04
N THR A 293 9.65 -15.70 11.04
CA THR A 293 10.14 -14.47 11.65
C THR A 293 9.46 -14.20 12.99
N ASN A 294 10.22 -13.77 14.01
CA ASN A 294 9.68 -13.30 15.27
C ASN A 294 9.52 -11.78 15.30
N ILE A 295 10.47 -11.04 14.72
CA ILE A 295 10.48 -9.58 14.70
C ILE A 295 10.78 -9.06 13.30
N GLY A 296 9.94 -8.15 12.82
CA GLY A 296 10.13 -7.40 11.58
C GLY A 296 10.63 -5.99 11.83
N ILE A 297 11.68 -5.57 11.12
CA ILE A 297 12.28 -4.24 11.26
C ILE A 297 11.65 -3.26 10.26
N VAL A 298 11.20 -2.09 10.76
CA VAL A 298 10.66 -0.98 9.96
C VAL A 298 11.37 0.32 10.35
N LEU A 299 12.30 0.76 9.54
CA LEU A 299 13.02 2.02 9.77
C LEU A 299 12.51 3.07 8.78
N ARG A 300 12.18 4.25 9.30
CA ARG A 300 11.72 5.40 8.53
C ARG A 300 12.31 6.68 9.10
N ASP A 301 12.66 7.59 8.20
CA ASP A 301 13.04 8.95 8.59
C ASP A 301 11.81 9.74 9.06
N ASP A 302 12.00 10.68 9.96
CA ASP A 302 10.91 11.51 10.45
C ASP A 302 10.62 12.64 9.46
N ASN A 303 9.64 12.40 8.58
CA ASN A 303 9.11 13.37 7.63
C ASN A 303 7.60 13.17 7.46
N ILE A 304 6.94 14.16 6.89
CA ILE A 304 5.48 14.14 6.79
C ILE A 304 4.95 12.99 5.92
N VAL A 305 5.66 12.59 4.87
CA VAL A 305 5.26 11.47 4.01
C VAL A 305 5.20 10.16 4.82
N ASN A 306 6.19 9.94 5.68
CA ASN A 306 6.20 8.78 6.57
C ASN A 306 5.17 8.89 7.71
N ARG A 307 4.97 10.12 8.24
CA ARG A 307 3.99 10.37 9.31
C ARG A 307 2.55 10.04 8.92
N VAL A 308 2.20 10.13 7.64
CA VAL A 308 0.86 9.77 7.14
C VAL A 308 0.78 8.36 6.56
N ALA A 309 1.90 7.66 6.41
CA ALA A 309 1.98 6.42 5.65
C ALA A 309 1.42 5.20 6.38
N ALA A 310 0.92 4.24 5.59
CA ALA A 310 0.66 2.85 5.99
C ALA A 310 1.49 1.88 5.12
N PRO A 311 2.79 1.69 5.43
CA PRO A 311 3.65 0.81 4.64
C PRO A 311 3.15 -0.63 4.61
N THR A 312 3.14 -1.27 3.43
CA THR A 312 2.68 -2.65 3.20
C THR A 312 3.35 -3.65 4.14
N LYS A 313 4.66 -3.48 4.39
CA LYS A 313 5.42 -4.38 5.27
C LYS A 313 4.88 -4.47 6.71
N ILE A 314 4.23 -3.42 7.22
CA ILE A 314 3.61 -3.45 8.57
C ILE A 314 2.39 -4.38 8.56
N ALA A 315 1.55 -4.30 7.53
CA ALA A 315 0.43 -5.21 7.35
C ALA A 315 0.91 -6.66 7.16
N GLU A 316 1.93 -6.88 6.33
CA GLU A 316 2.53 -8.20 6.09
C GLU A 316 3.09 -8.83 7.37
N TYR A 317 3.85 -8.07 8.17
CA TYR A 317 4.36 -8.54 9.46
C TYR A 317 3.22 -8.93 10.42
N ILE A 318 2.24 -8.04 10.59
CA ILE A 318 1.13 -8.30 11.51
C ILE A 318 0.31 -9.52 11.06
N MET A 319 -0.02 -9.62 9.76
CA MET A 319 -0.76 -10.75 9.21
C MET A 319 0.00 -12.08 9.32
N SER A 320 1.33 -12.03 9.43
CA SER A 320 2.19 -13.20 9.66
C SER A 320 2.48 -13.47 11.14
N GLY A 321 1.87 -12.74 12.08
CA GLY A 321 2.09 -12.91 13.50
C GLY A 321 3.40 -12.32 14.05
N VAL A 322 4.07 -11.46 13.28
CA VAL A 322 5.40 -10.92 13.54
C VAL A 322 5.31 -9.63 14.37
N SER A 323 6.06 -9.54 15.46
CA SER A 323 6.24 -8.31 16.25
C SER A 323 7.01 -7.26 15.46
N ILE A 324 6.75 -5.97 15.71
CA ILE A 324 7.38 -4.90 14.92
C ILE A 324 8.39 -4.12 15.76
N LEU A 325 9.63 -4.08 15.30
CA LEU A 325 10.68 -3.17 15.76
C LEU A 325 10.74 -2.00 14.77
N TYR A 326 10.47 -0.77 15.24
CA TYR A 326 10.38 0.37 14.36
C TYR A 326 11.13 1.60 14.84
N LYS A 327 11.47 2.47 13.89
CA LYS A 327 11.98 3.82 14.11
C LYS A 327 11.20 4.82 13.26
N GLY A 328 10.99 6.02 13.80
CA GLY A 328 10.30 7.13 13.15
C GLY A 328 8.82 7.23 13.52
N ASN A 329 8.22 8.34 13.12
CA ASN A 329 6.79 8.56 13.27
C ASN A 329 6.09 8.02 12.01
N ILE A 330 5.28 6.98 12.17
CA ILE A 330 4.61 6.28 11.07
C ILE A 330 3.12 6.24 11.37
N GLY A 331 2.28 6.85 10.52
CA GLY A 331 0.87 7.06 10.78
C GLY A 331 0.11 5.80 11.19
N ILE A 332 0.33 4.69 10.49
CA ILE A 332 -0.34 3.42 10.85
C ILE A 332 0.08 2.90 12.23
N ILE A 333 1.30 3.15 12.68
CA ILE A 333 1.75 2.76 14.03
C ILE A 333 0.97 3.52 15.10
N ASP A 334 0.68 4.79 14.88
CA ASP A 334 -0.10 5.61 15.81
C ASP A 334 -1.57 5.17 15.84
N ASP A 335 -2.13 4.81 14.70
CA ASP A 335 -3.48 4.22 14.62
C ASP A 335 -3.55 2.87 15.37
N LEU A 336 -2.55 2.01 15.19
CA LEU A 336 -2.45 0.72 15.86
C LEU A 336 -2.30 0.86 17.38
N LYS A 337 -1.49 1.79 17.87
CA LYS A 337 -1.34 2.04 19.30
C LYS A 337 -2.65 2.51 19.94
N ARG A 338 -3.43 3.33 19.23
CA ARG A 338 -4.74 3.80 19.68
C ARG A 338 -5.77 2.68 19.74
N ALA A 339 -5.83 1.86 18.68
CA ALA A 339 -6.81 0.79 18.56
C ALA A 339 -6.45 -0.48 19.35
N TYR A 340 -5.14 -0.78 19.46
CA TYR A 340 -4.61 -2.02 20.02
C TYR A 340 -3.41 -1.76 20.94
N PRO A 341 -3.63 -1.20 22.14
CA PRO A 341 -2.54 -0.78 23.05
C PRO A 341 -1.64 -1.92 23.51
N ASN A 342 -2.12 -3.17 23.46
CA ASN A 342 -1.36 -4.36 23.83
C ASN A 342 -0.57 -4.97 22.64
N LEU A 343 -0.68 -4.41 21.44
CA LEU A 343 0.09 -4.88 20.30
C LEU A 343 1.58 -4.63 20.52
N HIS A 344 2.40 -5.62 20.20
CA HIS A 344 3.83 -5.57 20.46
C HIS A 344 4.57 -4.73 19.40
N LEU A 345 4.64 -3.42 19.65
CA LEU A 345 5.30 -2.43 18.83
C LEU A 345 6.49 -1.84 19.60
N ILE A 346 7.71 -2.18 19.19
CA ILE A 346 8.95 -1.80 19.86
C ILE A 346 9.55 -0.59 19.15
N ASN A 347 9.62 0.55 19.81
CA ASN A 347 10.24 1.77 19.27
C ASN A 347 11.72 1.86 19.66
N ILE A 348 12.60 1.94 18.67
CA ILE A 348 14.05 2.08 18.89
C ILE A 348 14.40 3.41 19.57
N LEU A 349 13.57 4.45 19.41
CA LEU A 349 13.83 5.77 19.96
C LEU A 349 13.55 5.88 21.47
N THR A 350 12.90 4.88 22.09
CA THR A 350 12.52 4.93 23.52
C THR A 350 13.67 4.61 24.50
N GLY A 351 14.92 4.80 24.08
CA GLY A 351 16.10 4.57 24.90
C GLY A 351 16.60 3.12 24.88
N LYS A 352 17.55 2.76 25.75
CA LYS A 352 18.19 1.42 25.76
C LYS A 352 17.24 0.25 26.09
N ASN A 353 16.05 0.54 26.62
CA ASN A 353 15.08 -0.50 27.03
C ASN A 353 14.49 -1.31 25.86
N TRP A 354 14.53 -0.81 24.62
CA TRP A 354 13.98 -1.53 23.47
C TRP A 354 14.69 -2.89 23.25
N LEU A 355 15.99 -2.97 23.56
CA LEU A 355 16.73 -4.23 23.47
C LEU A 355 16.13 -5.31 24.40
N ASN A 356 15.76 -4.93 25.62
CA ASN A 356 15.12 -5.87 26.56
C ASN A 356 13.71 -6.31 26.09
N LEU A 357 12.99 -5.44 25.36
CA LEU A 357 11.66 -5.75 24.81
C LEU A 357 11.73 -6.75 23.64
N ILE A 358 12.86 -6.85 22.94
CA ILE A 358 13.07 -7.82 21.88
C ILE A 358 12.90 -9.27 22.38
N ALA A 359 13.45 -9.59 23.55
CA ALA A 359 13.33 -10.94 24.12
C ALA A 359 11.87 -11.33 24.38
N SER A 360 11.02 -10.36 24.78
CA SER A 360 9.60 -10.62 25.03
C SER A 360 8.77 -10.88 23.76
N ALA A 361 9.31 -10.53 22.59
CA ALA A 361 8.64 -10.73 21.29
C ALA A 361 8.68 -12.19 20.81
N LYS A 362 9.60 -12.99 21.31
CA LYS A 362 9.88 -14.36 20.82
C LYS A 362 8.65 -15.29 20.87
N ASN A 363 7.72 -15.07 21.78
CA ASN A 363 6.58 -15.97 22.02
C ASN A 363 5.21 -15.27 21.94
N LYS A 364 5.11 -14.06 21.39
CA LYS A 364 3.83 -13.33 21.34
C LYS A 364 2.99 -13.75 20.14
N LYS A 365 1.69 -14.00 20.42
CA LYS A 365 0.66 -14.17 19.39
C LYS A 365 -0.07 -12.84 19.18
N ILE A 366 -0.35 -12.51 17.93
CA ILE A 366 -1.16 -11.35 17.58
C ILE A 366 -2.64 -11.70 17.74
N ASP A 367 -3.41 -10.77 18.32
CA ASP A 367 -4.84 -10.91 18.50
C ASP A 367 -5.57 -10.94 17.13
N LYS A 368 -6.63 -11.76 17.05
CA LYS A 368 -7.44 -11.91 15.85
C LYS A 368 -8.04 -10.57 15.38
N SER A 369 -8.44 -9.70 16.30
CA SER A 369 -8.99 -8.39 15.96
C SER A 369 -7.99 -7.48 15.22
N VAL A 370 -6.69 -7.62 15.51
CA VAL A 370 -5.62 -6.92 14.80
C VAL A 370 -5.44 -7.47 13.39
N LEU A 371 -5.59 -8.79 13.21
CA LEU A 371 -5.55 -9.40 11.88
C LEU A 371 -6.71 -8.91 11.01
N GLU A 372 -7.92 -8.84 11.55
CA GLU A 372 -9.11 -8.31 10.86
C GLU A 372 -8.93 -6.85 10.40
N TYR A 373 -8.14 -6.05 11.14
CA TYR A 373 -7.85 -4.66 10.76
C TYR A 373 -7.09 -4.55 9.42
N PHE A 374 -6.27 -5.54 9.08
CA PHE A 374 -5.49 -5.60 7.83
C PHE A 374 -6.06 -6.57 6.81
N ASP A 375 -7.05 -7.39 7.18
CA ASP A 375 -7.65 -8.38 6.29
C ASP A 375 -8.46 -7.70 5.17
N MET A 376 -8.00 -7.90 3.93
CA MET A 376 -8.63 -7.32 2.75
C MET A 376 -10.06 -7.82 2.56
N SER A 377 -10.35 -9.10 2.86
CA SER A 377 -11.68 -9.68 2.71
C SER A 377 -12.69 -9.05 3.68
N TYR A 378 -12.23 -8.69 4.87
CA TYR A 378 -13.03 -8.04 5.90
C TYR A 378 -13.22 -6.54 5.61
N ARG A 379 -12.13 -5.81 5.43
CA ARG A 379 -12.11 -4.35 5.30
C ARG A 379 -12.75 -3.84 3.99
N GLN A 380 -12.76 -4.65 2.94
CA GLN A 380 -13.46 -4.33 1.71
C GLN A 380 -14.96 -4.10 1.93
N ASN A 381 -15.56 -4.75 2.94
CA ASN A 381 -16.95 -4.53 3.30
C ASN A 381 -17.23 -3.09 3.78
N ASP A 382 -16.25 -2.45 4.45
CA ASP A 382 -16.41 -1.05 4.90
C ASP A 382 -16.52 -0.12 3.70
N THR A 383 -15.68 -0.34 2.67
CA THR A 383 -15.75 0.41 1.40
C THR A 383 -17.13 0.21 0.73
N ILE A 384 -17.59 -1.03 0.62
CA ILE A 384 -18.87 -1.35 -0.03
C ILE A 384 -20.03 -0.71 0.72
N ARG A 385 -20.08 -0.80 2.06
CA ARG A 385 -21.11 -0.18 2.90
C ARG A 385 -21.15 1.35 2.73
N MET A 386 -19.98 2.00 2.67
CA MET A 386 -19.89 3.43 2.43
C MET A 386 -20.44 3.81 1.05
N ILE A 387 -20.08 3.04 0.02
CA ILE A 387 -20.59 3.23 -1.35
C ILE A 387 -22.11 3.05 -1.39
N ASP A 388 -22.65 1.97 -0.84
CA ASP A 388 -24.10 1.69 -0.82
C ASP A 388 -24.87 2.82 -0.13
N LYS A 389 -24.37 3.32 1.00
CA LYS A 389 -24.94 4.47 1.70
C LYS A 389 -24.89 5.74 0.85
N SER A 390 -23.79 5.99 0.15
CA SER A 390 -23.63 7.15 -0.73
C SER A 390 -24.56 7.09 -1.95
N MET A 391 -24.86 5.88 -2.47
CA MET A 391 -25.80 5.72 -3.60
C MET A 391 -27.23 6.16 -3.29
N SER A 392 -27.63 6.18 -2.02
CA SER A 392 -28.95 6.65 -1.59
C SER A 392 -29.03 8.16 -1.35
N GLN A 393 -27.92 8.88 -1.45
CA GLN A 393 -27.84 10.32 -1.20
C GLN A 393 -27.72 11.12 -2.52
N PRO A 394 -28.09 12.41 -2.54
CA PRO A 394 -27.82 13.29 -3.67
C PRO A 394 -26.31 13.38 -3.98
N ILE A 395 -25.95 13.63 -5.23
CA ILE A 395 -24.56 13.83 -5.65
C ILE A 395 -23.99 15.08 -4.99
N ALA A 396 -22.81 14.92 -4.35
CA ALA A 396 -22.10 16.01 -3.68
C ALA A 396 -21.10 16.75 -4.58
N ARG A 397 -20.89 16.28 -5.81
CA ARG A 397 -19.93 16.90 -6.76
C ARG A 397 -20.38 18.32 -7.09
N GLY A 398 -19.46 19.27 -7.06
CA GLY A 398 -19.72 20.67 -7.32
C GLY A 398 -20.35 20.90 -8.71
N LYS A 399 -21.35 21.76 -8.71
CA LYS A 399 -21.91 22.34 -9.94
C LYS A 399 -20.90 23.31 -10.55
#